data_3fd319d15fe32aff4d1ce1aa96c3a738
#
_entry.id   3fd319d15fe32aff4d1ce1aa96c3a738
#
_cell.length_a   1.000
_cell.length_b   1.000
_cell.length_c   1.000
_cell.angle_alpha   90.00
_cell.angle_beta   90.00
_cell.angle_gamma   90.00
#
_symmetry.space_group_name_H-M   'P 1'
#
loop_
_entity.id
_entity.type
_entity.pdbx_description
1 polymer ?
#
loop_
_entity_poly.entity_id
_entity_poly.type
_entity_poly.pdbx_seq_one_letter_code
_entity_poly.pdbx_strand_id
1 'polypeptide(L)'
;ENEDNQNLLINFTSEKIDQVYLAAAKVGGIYANNTFPAEFIYNNLMIQTNIIHSAFMSGVKKLLFLGSSCIYPKHASQPMKEEELLTGKLEPTNEPYAIAKIAGIKLCESYNRQYGQSHGIDYRSVMPTNLYGPGDNFDEEIGHVIPALLLRIHKAKVKKLPNITVWGTGNPKREFLHVDDMASA
;
A
#
# COMPACT_ATOMS: atom_id res chain seq x y z
N GLU A 1 25.57 0.20 -3.64
CA GLU A 1 24.27 -0.23 -4.24
C GLU A 1 24.05 -1.75 -4.18
N ASN A 2 25.11 -2.55 -4.01
CA ASN A 2 24.99 -4.02 -3.96
C ASN A 2 25.01 -4.61 -2.54
N GLU A 3 25.48 -3.86 -1.54
CA GLU A 3 25.63 -4.40 -0.18
C GLU A 3 24.30 -4.55 0.56
N ASP A 4 23.34 -3.63 0.37
CA ASP A 4 22.04 -3.69 1.03
C ASP A 4 21.17 -4.85 0.51
N ASN A 5 21.27 -5.16 -0.79
CA ASN A 5 20.55 -6.30 -1.38
C ASN A 5 21.16 -7.64 -0.97
N GLN A 6 22.47 -7.73 -0.80
CA GLN A 6 23.11 -8.93 -0.31
C GLN A 6 22.81 -9.20 1.17
N ASN A 7 22.75 -8.15 1.99
CA ASN A 7 22.38 -8.29 3.40
C ASN A 7 20.92 -8.74 3.57
N LEU A 8 20.00 -8.27 2.72
CA LEU A 8 18.62 -8.73 2.74
C LEU A 8 18.51 -10.22 2.37
N LEU A 9 19.21 -10.64 1.32
CA LEU A 9 19.28 -12.06 0.91
C LEU A 9 19.86 -12.95 2.03
N ILE A 10 20.91 -12.51 2.71
CA ILE A 10 21.55 -13.25 3.81
C ILE A 10 20.55 -13.44 4.97
N ASN A 11 19.81 -12.41 5.32
CA ASN A 11 18.81 -12.50 6.40
C ASN A 11 17.67 -13.46 6.03
N PHE A 12 17.18 -13.44 4.80
CA PHE A 12 16.16 -14.38 4.32
C PHE A 12 16.68 -15.83 4.26
N THR A 13 17.97 -16.05 4.00
CA THR A 13 18.55 -17.40 3.88
C THR A 13 18.99 -17.99 5.22
N SER A 14 19.25 -17.17 6.25
CA SER A 14 19.66 -17.64 7.57
C SER A 14 18.49 -18.19 8.41
N GLU A 15 17.27 -17.79 8.13
CA GLU A 15 16.05 -18.26 8.80
C GLU A 15 15.14 -18.98 7.80
N LYS A 16 14.53 -20.08 8.23
CA LYS A 16 13.53 -20.77 7.43
C LYS A 16 12.24 -19.96 7.45
N ILE A 17 11.99 -19.21 6.38
CA ILE A 17 10.77 -18.41 6.21
C ILE A 17 9.75 -19.20 5.38
N ASP A 18 8.61 -19.52 5.95
CA ASP A 18 7.56 -20.27 5.27
C ASP A 18 6.69 -19.37 4.38
N GLN A 19 6.44 -18.14 4.80
CA GLN A 19 5.61 -17.17 4.07
C GLN A 19 5.96 -15.72 4.40
N VAL A 20 5.68 -14.82 3.47
CA VAL A 20 5.94 -13.38 3.61
C VAL A 20 4.64 -12.60 3.47
N TYR A 21 4.39 -11.68 4.40
CA TYR A 21 3.33 -10.67 4.32
C TYR A 21 3.98 -9.31 4.08
N LEU A 22 3.90 -8.82 2.85
CA LEU A 22 4.53 -7.57 2.45
C LEU A 22 3.57 -6.39 2.61
N ALA A 23 3.55 -5.82 3.81
CA ALA A 23 2.80 -4.61 4.12
C ALA A 23 3.66 -3.34 4.05
N ALA A 24 4.99 -3.49 3.98
CA ALA A 24 5.91 -2.35 3.95
C ALA A 24 5.71 -1.48 2.69
N ALA A 25 5.54 -0.19 2.90
CA ALA A 25 5.42 0.80 1.82
C ALA A 25 5.69 2.21 2.37
N LYS A 26 6.16 3.11 1.49
CA LYS A 26 6.07 4.56 1.76
C LYS A 26 4.65 4.99 1.44
N VAL A 27 3.90 5.39 2.47
CA VAL A 27 2.50 5.80 2.39
C VAL A 27 2.30 7.22 2.90
N GLY A 28 1.20 7.85 2.53
CA GLY A 28 0.82 9.19 3.00
C GLY A 28 -0.44 9.69 2.31
N GLY A 29 -1.01 10.77 2.85
CA GLY A 29 -2.19 11.43 2.29
C GLY A 29 -1.92 12.08 0.92
N ILE A 30 -2.96 12.68 0.35
CA ILE A 30 -2.91 13.34 -0.98
C ILE A 30 -1.82 14.40 -1.04
N TYR A 31 -1.68 15.21 0.01
CA TYR A 31 -0.67 16.27 0.07
C TYR A 31 0.76 15.69 -0.06
N ALA A 32 1.09 14.65 0.72
CA ALA A 32 2.41 14.04 0.67
C ALA A 32 2.71 13.40 -0.69
N ASN A 33 1.75 12.68 -1.28
CA ASN A 33 1.90 12.09 -2.60
C ASN A 33 2.16 13.13 -3.69
N ASN A 34 1.43 14.24 -3.66
CA ASN A 34 1.57 15.30 -4.65
C ASN A 34 2.85 16.12 -4.46
N THR A 35 3.38 16.21 -3.23
CA THR A 35 4.59 16.98 -2.92
C THR A 35 5.88 16.19 -3.17
N PHE A 36 5.87 14.87 -2.94
CA PHE A 36 7.05 14.01 -3.02
C PHE A 36 6.91 12.85 -4.04
N PRO A 37 6.44 13.11 -5.27
CA PRO A 37 6.10 12.05 -6.23
C PRO A 37 7.26 11.11 -6.56
N ALA A 38 8.48 11.65 -6.72
CA ALA A 38 9.68 10.86 -7.02
C ALA A 38 10.03 9.89 -5.89
N GLU A 39 9.92 10.33 -4.64
CA GLU A 39 10.18 9.48 -3.48
C GLU A 39 9.12 8.38 -3.34
N PHE A 40 7.85 8.69 -3.60
CA PHE A 40 6.77 7.69 -3.52
C PHE A 40 6.94 6.58 -4.56
N ILE A 41 7.24 6.92 -5.82
CA ILE A 41 7.45 5.87 -6.83
C ILE A 41 8.74 5.09 -6.57
N TYR A 42 9.85 5.77 -6.33
CA TYR A 42 11.17 5.13 -6.16
C TYR A 42 11.18 4.20 -4.95
N ASN A 43 10.84 4.71 -3.76
CA ASN A 43 10.93 3.91 -2.54
C ASN A 43 10.00 2.68 -2.58
N ASN A 44 8.78 2.84 -3.09
CA ASN A 44 7.86 1.71 -3.19
C ASN A 44 8.31 0.66 -4.21
N LEU A 45 8.85 1.09 -5.37
CA LEU A 45 9.43 0.17 -6.33
C LEU A 45 10.61 -0.61 -5.71
N MET A 46 11.52 0.09 -5.02
CA MET A 46 12.68 -0.56 -4.38
C MET A 46 12.27 -1.54 -3.28
N ILE A 47 11.37 -1.14 -2.38
CA ILE A 47 10.88 -2.01 -1.30
C ILE A 47 10.29 -3.30 -1.88
N GLN A 48 9.31 -3.18 -2.76
CA GLN A 48 8.57 -4.33 -3.24
C GLN A 48 9.38 -5.23 -4.17
N THR A 49 10.18 -4.67 -5.07
CA THR A 49 11.01 -5.49 -5.98
C THR A 49 12.08 -6.26 -5.22
N ASN A 50 12.75 -5.61 -4.27
CA ASN A 50 13.76 -6.26 -3.45
C ASN A 50 13.16 -7.40 -2.61
N ILE A 51 12.05 -7.16 -1.91
CA ILE A 51 11.45 -8.17 -1.03
C ILE A 51 10.87 -9.32 -1.85
N ILE A 52 10.11 -9.06 -2.92
CA ILE A 52 9.50 -10.12 -3.74
C ILE A 52 10.58 -10.98 -4.40
N HIS A 53 11.62 -10.35 -4.96
CA HIS A 53 12.71 -11.08 -5.58
C HIS A 53 13.52 -11.89 -4.56
N SER A 54 13.88 -11.29 -3.42
CA SER A 54 14.62 -11.96 -2.36
C SER A 54 13.83 -13.12 -1.75
N ALA A 55 12.52 -12.99 -1.59
CA ALA A 55 11.66 -14.09 -1.16
C ALA A 55 11.74 -15.29 -2.13
N PHE A 56 11.67 -15.02 -3.43
CA PHE A 56 11.83 -16.07 -4.45
C PHE A 56 13.23 -16.73 -4.39
N MET A 57 14.29 -15.92 -4.36
CA MET A 57 15.68 -16.41 -4.29
C MET A 57 15.94 -17.24 -3.03
N SER A 58 15.28 -16.93 -1.93
CA SER A 58 15.38 -17.68 -0.66
C SER A 58 14.44 -18.89 -0.58
N GLY A 59 13.70 -19.18 -1.65
CA GLY A 59 12.82 -20.36 -1.74
C GLY A 59 11.47 -20.21 -1.03
N VAL A 60 11.08 -19.02 -0.62
CA VAL A 60 9.76 -18.73 -0.04
C VAL A 60 8.68 -19.00 -1.09
N LYS A 61 7.71 -19.85 -0.74
CA LYS A 61 6.66 -20.29 -1.67
C LYS A 61 5.41 -19.41 -1.63
N LYS A 62 5.11 -18.81 -0.51
CA LYS A 62 3.90 -18.02 -0.30
C LYS A 62 4.25 -16.58 0.05
N LEU A 63 3.64 -15.65 -0.67
CA LEU A 63 3.78 -14.22 -0.38
C LEU A 63 2.43 -13.54 -0.58
N LEU A 64 2.06 -12.69 0.36
CA LEU A 64 0.92 -11.78 0.24
C LEU A 64 1.43 -10.35 0.11
N PHE A 65 1.14 -9.72 -1.02
CA PHE A 65 1.47 -8.33 -1.31
C PHE A 65 0.25 -7.44 -1.10
N LEU A 66 0.39 -6.41 -0.27
CA LEU A 66 -0.65 -5.42 -0.08
C LEU A 66 -0.55 -4.36 -1.19
N GLY A 67 -1.49 -4.41 -2.12
CA GLY A 67 -1.74 -3.38 -3.12
C GLY A 67 -2.40 -2.14 -2.50
N SER A 68 -3.26 -1.48 -3.25
CA SER A 68 -4.02 -0.32 -2.78
C SER A 68 -5.20 -0.07 -3.72
N SER A 69 -6.29 0.45 -3.23
CA SER A 69 -7.45 0.84 -4.06
C SER A 69 -7.15 1.99 -5.04
N CYS A 70 -6.06 2.76 -4.84
CA CYS A 70 -5.67 3.83 -5.76
C CYS A 70 -5.11 3.35 -7.11
N ILE A 71 -4.91 2.03 -7.29
CA ILE A 71 -4.46 1.44 -8.56
C ILE A 71 -5.53 1.45 -9.66
N TYR A 72 -6.78 1.63 -9.26
CA TYR A 72 -7.90 1.67 -10.21
C TYR A 72 -8.01 3.02 -10.90
N PRO A 73 -8.55 3.05 -12.12
CA PRO A 73 -8.80 4.31 -12.82
C PRO A 73 -9.62 5.29 -12.00
N LYS A 74 -9.31 6.58 -12.14
CA LYS A 74 -10.04 7.67 -11.45
C LYS A 74 -11.55 7.60 -11.66
N HIS A 75 -11.99 7.15 -12.82
CA HIS A 75 -13.39 7.05 -13.22
C HIS A 75 -13.86 5.59 -13.42
N ALA A 76 -13.25 4.65 -12.67
CA ALA A 76 -13.71 3.27 -12.67
C ALA A 76 -15.17 3.16 -12.21
N SER A 77 -15.87 2.17 -12.76
CA SER A 77 -17.24 1.87 -12.38
C SER A 77 -17.37 1.51 -10.89
N GLN A 78 -18.50 1.84 -10.28
CA GLN A 78 -18.75 1.52 -8.88
C GLN A 78 -19.89 0.50 -8.75
N PRO A 79 -19.70 -0.56 -7.96
CA PRO A 79 -18.49 -0.96 -7.22
C PRO A 79 -17.36 -1.36 -8.15
N MET A 80 -16.12 -0.98 -7.80
CA MET A 80 -14.94 -1.34 -8.58
C MET A 80 -14.72 -2.86 -8.62
N LYS A 81 -14.32 -3.36 -9.80
CA LYS A 81 -13.97 -4.76 -10.01
C LYS A 81 -12.49 -4.90 -10.34
N GLU A 82 -11.93 -6.07 -10.10
CA GLU A 82 -10.50 -6.32 -10.36
C GLU A 82 -10.11 -6.11 -11.83
N GLU A 83 -11.03 -6.39 -12.76
CA GLU A 83 -10.83 -6.22 -14.21
C GLU A 83 -10.68 -4.75 -14.64
N GLU A 84 -11.06 -3.80 -13.79
CA GLU A 84 -10.86 -2.36 -14.05
C GLU A 84 -9.39 -1.93 -13.97
N LEU A 85 -8.51 -2.80 -13.46
CA LEU A 85 -7.07 -2.50 -13.40
C LEU A 85 -6.50 -2.23 -14.79
N LEU A 86 -5.85 -1.07 -14.96
CA LEU A 86 -5.23 -0.61 -16.22
C LEU A 86 -6.22 -0.28 -17.37
N THR A 87 -7.50 -0.11 -17.08
CA THR A 87 -8.49 0.24 -18.12
C THR A 87 -8.61 1.74 -18.38
N GLY A 88 -8.00 2.58 -17.57
CA GLY A 88 -8.08 4.04 -17.72
C GLY A 88 -7.01 4.79 -16.96
N LYS A 89 -7.09 6.14 -16.99
CA LYS A 89 -6.14 7.02 -16.30
C LYS A 89 -6.31 6.98 -14.79
N LEU A 90 -5.19 6.96 -14.08
CA LEU A 90 -5.14 7.03 -12.63
C LEU A 90 -5.45 8.45 -12.11
N GLU A 91 -5.66 8.58 -10.81
CA GLU A 91 -5.76 9.89 -10.15
C GLU A 91 -4.38 10.57 -10.16
N PRO A 92 -4.21 11.75 -10.81
CA PRO A 92 -2.90 12.36 -11.00
C PRO A 92 -2.13 12.64 -9.71
N THR A 93 -2.83 12.95 -8.61
CA THR A 93 -2.18 13.33 -7.34
C THR A 93 -1.45 12.18 -6.65
N ASN A 94 -1.81 10.94 -6.94
CA ASN A 94 -1.19 9.73 -6.38
C ASN A 94 -0.74 8.73 -7.45
N GLU A 95 -0.73 9.12 -8.71
CA GLU A 95 -0.33 8.26 -9.82
C GLU A 95 1.05 7.59 -9.61
N PRO A 96 2.11 8.30 -9.15
CA PRO A 96 3.42 7.68 -8.92
C PRO A 96 3.37 6.51 -7.92
N TYR A 97 2.62 6.66 -6.83
CA TYR A 97 2.39 5.58 -5.87
C TYR A 97 1.58 4.44 -6.46
N ALA A 98 0.50 4.78 -7.17
CA ALA A 98 -0.36 3.78 -7.83
C ALA A 98 0.42 2.94 -8.85
N ILE A 99 1.25 3.57 -9.69
CA ILE A 99 2.13 2.89 -10.66
C ILE A 99 3.08 1.91 -9.94
N ALA A 100 3.70 2.33 -8.84
CA ALA A 100 4.55 1.44 -8.06
C ALA A 100 3.76 0.22 -7.57
N LYS A 101 2.57 0.42 -6.99
CA LYS A 101 1.73 -0.69 -6.52
C LYS A 101 1.27 -1.62 -7.65
N ILE A 102 0.89 -1.09 -8.81
CA ILE A 102 0.59 -1.89 -10.01
C ILE A 102 1.79 -2.74 -10.42
N ALA A 103 2.99 -2.16 -10.43
CA ALA A 103 4.21 -2.90 -10.75
C ALA A 103 4.45 -4.09 -9.80
N GLY A 104 4.19 -3.92 -8.48
CA GLY A 104 4.29 -5.01 -7.50
C GLY A 104 3.29 -6.14 -7.75
N ILE A 105 2.04 -5.79 -8.06
CA ILE A 105 1.00 -6.77 -8.44
C ILE A 105 1.45 -7.56 -9.67
N LYS A 106 1.88 -6.85 -10.72
CA LYS A 106 2.35 -7.50 -11.98
C LYS A 106 3.61 -8.32 -11.77
N LEU A 107 4.45 -7.94 -10.81
CA LEU A 107 5.61 -8.75 -10.42
C LEU A 107 5.16 -10.07 -9.79
N CYS A 108 4.25 -10.07 -8.81
CA CYS A 108 3.68 -11.28 -8.22
C CYS A 108 3.02 -12.19 -9.28
N GLU A 109 2.19 -11.63 -10.16
CA GLU A 109 1.57 -12.37 -11.27
C GLU A 109 2.62 -13.01 -12.19
N SER A 110 3.71 -12.28 -12.47
CA SER A 110 4.78 -12.76 -13.35
C SER A 110 5.55 -13.92 -12.72
N TYR A 111 5.83 -13.85 -11.41
CA TYR A 111 6.44 -14.98 -10.70
C TYR A 111 5.54 -16.21 -10.68
N ASN A 112 4.24 -16.05 -10.41
CA ASN A 112 3.28 -17.15 -10.45
C ASN A 112 3.22 -17.80 -11.84
N ARG A 113 3.13 -16.97 -12.89
CA ARG A 113 3.08 -17.49 -14.27
C ARG A 113 4.34 -18.25 -14.67
N GLN A 114 5.51 -17.74 -14.27
CA GLN A 114 6.80 -18.33 -14.67
C GLN A 114 7.20 -19.51 -13.79
N TYR A 115 6.97 -19.44 -12.49
CA TYR A 115 7.52 -20.37 -11.50
C TYR A 115 6.47 -21.12 -10.68
N GLY A 116 5.18 -20.83 -10.87
CA GLY A 116 4.10 -21.45 -10.09
C GLY A 116 4.13 -22.96 -10.12
N GLN A 117 4.16 -23.57 -11.32
CA GLN A 117 4.20 -25.02 -11.46
C GLN A 117 5.58 -25.62 -11.10
N SER A 118 6.66 -25.03 -11.59
CA SER A 118 8.01 -25.61 -11.46
C SER A 118 8.61 -25.48 -10.06
N HIS A 119 8.25 -24.41 -9.34
CA HIS A 119 8.81 -24.07 -8.03
C HIS A 119 7.76 -24.00 -6.92
N GLY A 120 6.48 -24.18 -7.22
CA GLY A 120 5.38 -24.10 -6.25
C GLY A 120 5.16 -22.67 -5.71
N ILE A 121 5.39 -21.64 -6.54
CA ILE A 121 5.22 -20.25 -6.15
C ILE A 121 3.73 -19.88 -6.15
N ASP A 122 3.26 -19.30 -5.05
CA ASP A 122 1.91 -18.76 -4.85
C ASP A 122 2.02 -17.38 -4.21
N TYR A 123 2.26 -16.35 -5.04
CA TYR A 123 2.38 -14.95 -4.64
C TYR A 123 1.07 -14.22 -4.95
N ARG A 124 0.35 -13.83 -3.93
CA ARG A 124 -0.96 -13.20 -4.06
C ARG A 124 -0.90 -11.72 -3.74
N SER A 125 -1.80 -10.97 -4.35
CA SER A 125 -1.98 -9.55 -4.08
C SER A 125 -3.41 -9.29 -3.62
N VAL A 126 -3.57 -8.42 -2.62
CA VAL A 126 -4.87 -7.96 -2.15
C VAL A 126 -4.93 -6.44 -2.21
N MET A 127 -6.10 -5.89 -2.50
CA MET A 127 -6.34 -4.46 -2.62
C MET A 127 -7.20 -3.98 -1.45
N PRO A 128 -6.58 -3.70 -0.29
CA PRO A 128 -7.34 -3.21 0.85
C PRO A 128 -7.95 -1.84 0.53
N THR A 129 -9.10 -1.57 1.10
CA THR A 129 -9.67 -0.22 1.15
C THR A 129 -8.87 0.65 2.13
N ASN A 130 -9.37 1.82 2.53
CA ASN A 130 -8.65 2.68 3.46
C ASN A 130 -8.60 2.05 4.85
N LEU A 131 -7.42 1.61 5.26
CA LEU A 131 -7.21 1.03 6.58
C LEU A 131 -7.13 2.12 7.65
N TYR A 132 -7.62 1.80 8.84
CA TYR A 132 -7.49 2.63 10.03
C TYR A 132 -7.39 1.75 11.29
N GLY A 133 -6.83 2.30 12.36
CA GLY A 133 -6.75 1.57 13.63
C GLY A 133 -5.64 2.06 14.54
N PRO A 134 -5.36 1.33 15.63
CA PRO A 134 -4.25 1.63 16.53
C PRO A 134 -2.91 1.63 15.80
N GLY A 135 -2.04 2.59 16.16
CA GLY A 135 -0.72 2.71 15.54
C GLY A 135 -0.68 3.49 14.21
N ASP A 136 -1.83 4.03 13.75
CA ASP A 136 -1.88 4.87 12.54
C ASP A 136 -1.12 6.20 12.74
N ASN A 137 -0.84 6.89 11.64
CA ASN A 137 -0.18 8.19 11.65
C ASN A 137 -1.17 9.32 11.96
N PHE A 138 -1.20 9.73 13.24
CA PHE A 138 -2.02 10.84 13.70
C PHE A 138 -1.33 12.19 13.44
N ASP A 139 -1.30 12.60 12.18
CA ASP A 139 -0.78 13.88 11.74
C ASP A 139 -1.85 14.66 11.00
N GLU A 140 -1.92 15.99 11.22
CA GLU A 140 -3.00 16.83 10.65
C GLU A 140 -2.83 17.11 9.16
N GLU A 141 -1.61 17.04 8.63
CA GLU A 141 -1.28 17.42 7.25
C GLU A 141 -1.00 16.22 6.36
N ILE A 142 -0.18 15.28 6.87
CA ILE A 142 0.28 14.12 6.09
C ILE A 142 -0.45 12.82 6.43
N GLY A 143 -1.20 12.77 7.55
CA GLY A 143 -1.99 11.61 7.95
C GLY A 143 -3.16 11.33 7.00
N HIS A 144 -3.66 10.10 7.03
CA HIS A 144 -4.89 9.73 6.35
C HIS A 144 -6.12 10.40 7.00
N VAL A 145 -7.25 10.40 6.29
CA VAL A 145 -8.43 11.20 6.67
C VAL A 145 -8.96 10.89 8.08
N ILE A 146 -9.08 9.62 8.48
CA ILE A 146 -9.59 9.25 9.81
C ILE A 146 -8.65 9.70 10.92
N PRO A 147 -7.35 9.32 10.96
CA PRO A 147 -6.45 9.73 12.02
C PRO A 147 -6.26 11.25 12.08
N ALA A 148 -6.19 11.93 10.93
CA ALA A 148 -6.08 13.39 10.90
C ALA A 148 -7.32 14.09 11.48
N LEU A 149 -8.52 13.64 11.12
CA LEU A 149 -9.77 14.18 11.69
C LEU A 149 -9.90 13.88 13.19
N LEU A 150 -9.58 12.67 13.62
CA LEU A 150 -9.58 12.32 15.05
C LEU A 150 -8.67 13.24 15.84
N LEU A 151 -7.45 13.48 15.35
CA LEU A 151 -6.51 14.39 16.00
C LEU A 151 -7.05 15.83 16.07
N ARG A 152 -7.59 16.36 14.97
CA ARG A 152 -8.16 17.71 14.91
C ARG A 152 -9.34 17.85 15.87
N ILE A 153 -10.27 16.90 15.87
CA ILE A 153 -11.43 16.89 16.78
C ILE A 153 -10.97 16.83 18.24
N HIS A 154 -10.02 15.95 18.55
CA HIS A 154 -9.48 15.82 19.89
C HIS A 154 -8.82 17.12 20.37
N LYS A 155 -7.95 17.71 19.57
CA LYS A 155 -7.31 18.99 19.88
C LYS A 155 -8.32 20.12 20.08
N ALA A 156 -9.35 20.20 19.22
CA ALA A 156 -10.40 21.19 19.36
C ALA A 156 -11.21 21.01 20.65
N LYS A 157 -11.55 19.77 21.01
CA LYS A 157 -12.21 19.46 22.27
C LYS A 157 -11.38 19.88 23.48
N VAL A 158 -10.10 19.53 23.50
CA VAL A 158 -9.18 19.90 24.60
C VAL A 158 -9.03 21.41 24.72
N LYS A 159 -8.91 22.11 23.59
CA LYS A 159 -8.78 23.58 23.54
C LYS A 159 -10.13 24.31 23.63
N LYS A 160 -11.25 23.58 23.77
CA LYS A 160 -12.62 24.14 23.80
C LYS A 160 -12.93 25.07 22.61
N LEU A 161 -12.45 24.70 21.42
CA LEU A 161 -12.73 25.44 20.20
C LEU A 161 -14.18 25.18 19.75
N PRO A 162 -14.90 26.20 19.22
CA PRO A 162 -16.30 26.06 18.81
C PRO A 162 -16.48 25.24 17.53
N ASN A 163 -15.44 25.12 16.69
CA ASN A 163 -15.47 24.40 15.42
C ASN A 163 -14.08 23.91 15.01
N ILE A 164 -14.04 23.06 14.00
CA ILE A 164 -12.82 22.64 13.29
C ILE A 164 -12.97 22.92 11.79
N THR A 165 -11.85 23.09 11.10
CA THR A 165 -11.84 23.15 9.64
C THR A 165 -11.74 21.75 9.06
N VAL A 166 -12.69 21.39 8.20
CA VAL A 166 -12.65 20.17 7.37
C VAL A 166 -12.37 20.59 5.93
N TRP A 167 -11.38 19.95 5.32
CA TRP A 167 -11.01 20.28 3.95
C TRP A 167 -11.97 19.67 2.94
N GLY A 168 -12.22 20.41 1.85
CA GLY A 168 -13.07 19.95 0.76
C GLY A 168 -14.56 20.21 1.00
N THR A 169 -15.39 19.58 0.19
CA THR A 169 -16.84 19.79 0.15
C THR A 169 -17.63 18.87 1.10
N GLY A 170 -17.00 17.84 1.65
CA GLY A 170 -17.67 16.79 2.42
C GLY A 170 -18.43 15.75 1.58
N ASN A 171 -18.46 15.91 0.24
CA ASN A 171 -19.17 14.98 -0.66
C ASN A 171 -18.43 13.66 -0.95
N PRO A 172 -17.09 13.60 -1.00
CA PRO A 172 -16.39 12.36 -1.31
C PRO A 172 -16.71 11.25 -0.31
N LYS A 173 -17.05 10.08 -0.84
CA LYS A 173 -17.28 8.85 -0.06
C LYS A 173 -16.05 7.96 -0.15
N ARG A 174 -15.77 7.23 0.91
CA ARG A 174 -14.66 6.26 1.00
C ARG A 174 -15.13 5.04 1.79
N GLU A 175 -14.60 3.90 1.42
CA GLU A 175 -14.71 2.70 2.24
C GLU A 175 -13.55 2.65 3.23
N PHE A 176 -13.83 2.14 4.43
CA PHE A 176 -12.85 1.98 5.50
C PHE A 176 -12.94 0.58 6.07
N LEU A 177 -11.78 0.04 6.43
CA LEU A 177 -11.66 -1.28 7.06
C LEU A 177 -10.74 -1.16 8.27
N HIS A 178 -11.15 -1.74 9.40
CA HIS A 178 -10.29 -1.77 10.58
C HIS A 178 -9.07 -2.68 10.32
N VAL A 179 -7.92 -2.29 10.82
CA VAL A 179 -6.67 -3.01 10.56
C VAL A 179 -6.71 -4.45 11.09
N ASP A 180 -7.38 -4.70 12.21
CA ASP A 180 -7.51 -6.05 12.77
C ASP A 180 -8.43 -6.94 11.92
N ASP A 181 -9.47 -6.36 11.30
CA ASP A 181 -10.34 -7.10 10.37
C ASP A 181 -9.56 -7.49 9.12
N MET A 182 -8.73 -6.57 8.60
CA MET A 182 -7.84 -6.87 7.48
C MET A 182 -6.81 -7.95 7.84
N ALA A 183 -6.26 -7.92 9.05
CA ALA A 183 -5.28 -8.90 9.49
C ALA A 183 -5.89 -10.30 9.72
N SER A 184 -7.20 -10.34 10.01
CA SER A 184 -7.93 -11.60 10.25
C SER A 184 -8.40 -12.28 8.97
N ALA A 185 -8.52 -11.52 7.87
CA ALA A 185 -9.01 -12.02 6.59
C ALA A 185 -7.92 -12.76 5.80
#